data_383271d6674e1c0386e4718fcb8ff796
#
_entry.id   383271d6674e1c0386e4718fcb8ff796
#
_cell.length_a   1.000
_cell.length_b   1.000
_cell.length_c   1.000
_cell.angle_alpha   90.00
_cell.angle_beta   90.00
_cell.angle_gamma   90.00
#
_symmetry.space_group_name_H-M   'P 1'
#
loop_
_entity.id
_entity.type
_entity.pdbx_description
1 polymer ?
#
loop_
_entity_poly.entity_id
_entity_poly.type
_entity_poly.pdbx_seq_one_letter_code
_entity_poly.pdbx_strand_id
1 'polypeptide(L)'
;MGDYMVRATAANAQVRAFAVTTKELVETARQAHNTSPVVTAALGRLLTAGVMMGSMLKGDDDLLTLQVRGDGPVRGLTVTANAKGEVKGYATVPDVILPANAKGKLDVGGAVGRGTLSVIRDLGLKEPYVGQTALVTGEIGDDLTSYFATSEQTPSSVGLGVLMEKTNTVRCAGGFIIQLMPFTDEKVIEALEKK
;
A
#
# COMPACT_ATOMS: atom_id res chain seq x y z
N MET A 1 18.68 -12.79 -0.13
CA MET A 1 17.50 -13.22 0.65
C MET A 1 16.31 -12.59 -0.05
N GLY A 2 15.40 -13.40 -0.61
CA GLY A 2 14.25 -12.90 -1.37
C GLY A 2 13.25 -12.15 -0.49
N ASP A 3 12.29 -11.50 -1.13
CA ASP A 3 11.19 -10.84 -0.41
C ASP A 3 10.38 -11.86 0.40
N TYR A 4 9.90 -11.46 1.56
CA TYR A 4 9.08 -12.32 2.43
C TYR A 4 8.08 -11.50 3.24
N MET A 5 7.03 -12.16 3.68
CA MET A 5 5.99 -11.58 4.53
C MET A 5 5.84 -12.36 5.84
N VAL A 6 5.64 -11.62 6.92
CA VAL A 6 5.31 -12.17 8.25
C VAL A 6 3.89 -11.74 8.61
N ARG A 7 3.11 -12.67 9.16
CA ARG A 7 1.79 -12.41 9.74
C ARG A 7 1.83 -12.76 11.20
N ALA A 8 1.26 -11.92 12.04
CA ALA A 8 1.22 -12.10 13.48
C ALA A 8 -0.13 -11.70 14.07
N THR A 9 -0.44 -12.29 15.21
CA THR A 9 -1.54 -11.86 16.08
C THR A 9 -0.99 -11.63 17.49
N ALA A 10 -1.60 -10.70 18.22
CA ALA A 10 -1.22 -10.37 19.59
C ALA A 10 -2.47 -10.12 20.45
N ALA A 11 -2.27 -10.06 21.78
CA ALA A 11 -3.33 -9.76 22.74
C ALA A 11 -4.57 -10.65 22.56
N ASN A 12 -4.38 -11.99 22.55
CA ASN A 12 -5.45 -12.97 22.32
C ASN A 12 -6.24 -12.72 21.02
N ALA A 13 -5.52 -12.47 19.92
CA ALA A 13 -6.07 -12.16 18.60
C ALA A 13 -6.87 -10.85 18.51
N GLN A 14 -6.73 -9.94 19.46
CA GLN A 14 -7.33 -8.62 19.39
C GLN A 14 -6.56 -7.68 18.43
N VAL A 15 -5.31 -8.00 18.13
CA VAL A 15 -4.46 -7.29 17.19
C VAL A 15 -3.96 -8.25 16.13
N ARG A 16 -4.01 -7.87 14.87
CA ARG A 16 -3.32 -8.57 13.78
C ARG A 16 -2.33 -7.64 13.11
N ALA A 17 -1.23 -8.19 12.64
CA ALA A 17 -0.19 -7.46 11.96
C ALA A 17 0.34 -8.23 10.74
N PHE A 18 0.73 -7.47 9.74
CA PHE A 18 1.41 -7.92 8.54
C PHE A 18 2.66 -7.07 8.37
N ALA A 19 3.79 -7.68 8.05
CA ALA A 19 5.01 -6.97 7.68
C ALA A 19 5.65 -7.66 6.50
N VAL A 20 6.18 -6.89 5.54
CA VAL A 20 6.69 -7.44 4.29
C VAL A 20 7.93 -6.66 3.83
N THR A 21 8.91 -7.39 3.28
CA THR A 21 9.97 -6.83 2.43
C THR A 21 9.55 -6.98 0.97
N THR A 22 9.78 -5.96 0.15
CA THR A 22 9.33 -5.91 -1.25
C THR A 22 10.37 -5.31 -2.19
N LYS A 23 11.64 -5.42 -1.84
CA LYS A 23 12.73 -4.85 -2.64
C LYS A 23 12.76 -5.43 -4.06
N GLU A 24 12.72 -6.75 -4.16
CA GLU A 24 12.81 -7.45 -5.46
C GLU A 24 11.56 -7.21 -6.30
N LEU A 25 10.39 -7.22 -5.66
CA LEU A 25 9.11 -6.92 -6.30
C LEU A 25 9.11 -5.50 -6.91
N VAL A 26 9.48 -4.50 -6.11
CA VAL A 26 9.46 -3.10 -6.55
C VAL A 26 10.53 -2.84 -7.62
N GLU A 27 11.73 -3.44 -7.48
CA GLU A 27 12.77 -3.35 -8.51
C GLU A 27 12.33 -4.01 -9.84
N THR A 28 11.67 -5.16 -9.78
CA THR A 28 11.11 -5.82 -10.96
C THR A 28 10.08 -4.93 -11.66
N ALA A 29 9.16 -4.32 -10.91
CA ALA A 29 8.18 -3.38 -11.47
C ALA A 29 8.85 -2.13 -12.05
N ARG A 30 9.88 -1.58 -11.36
CA ARG A 30 10.65 -0.44 -11.86
C ARG A 30 11.29 -0.74 -13.20
N GLN A 31 11.92 -1.91 -13.34
CA GLN A 31 12.56 -2.32 -14.59
C GLN A 31 11.54 -2.56 -15.70
N ALA A 32 10.46 -3.27 -15.41
CA ALA A 32 9.42 -3.62 -16.38
C ALA A 32 8.73 -2.38 -16.98
N HIS A 33 8.52 -1.34 -16.16
CA HIS A 33 7.82 -0.12 -16.56
C HIS A 33 8.73 1.09 -16.74
N ASN A 34 10.05 0.93 -16.52
CA ASN A 34 11.05 2.00 -16.57
C ASN A 34 10.64 3.25 -15.79
N THR A 35 10.19 3.05 -14.54
CA THR A 35 9.68 4.14 -13.71
C THR A 35 10.80 5.03 -13.17
N SER A 36 10.52 6.33 -13.10
CA SER A 36 11.38 7.32 -12.42
C SER A 36 11.40 7.08 -10.90
N PRO A 37 12.36 7.66 -10.15
CA PRO A 37 12.47 7.43 -8.71
C PRO A 37 11.19 7.73 -7.93
N VAL A 38 10.52 8.84 -8.19
CA VAL A 38 9.29 9.22 -7.47
C VAL A 38 8.13 8.31 -7.82
N VAL A 39 8.02 7.89 -9.08
CA VAL A 39 6.97 6.95 -9.52
C VAL A 39 7.25 5.55 -8.98
N THR A 40 8.52 5.13 -8.94
CA THR A 40 8.92 3.87 -8.29
C THR A 40 8.53 3.86 -6.81
N ALA A 41 8.76 4.98 -6.10
CA ALA A 41 8.36 5.09 -4.70
C ALA A 41 6.82 5.02 -4.53
N ALA A 42 6.06 5.73 -5.35
CA ALA A 42 4.60 5.72 -5.31
C ALA A 42 4.02 4.33 -5.64
N LEU A 43 4.42 3.76 -6.78
CA LEU A 43 3.97 2.44 -7.21
C LEU A 43 4.42 1.34 -6.26
N GLY A 44 5.66 1.41 -5.78
CA GLY A 44 6.24 0.44 -4.85
C GLY A 44 5.52 0.40 -3.50
N ARG A 45 5.11 1.55 -2.96
CA ARG A 45 4.27 1.61 -1.77
C ARG A 45 2.91 0.94 -2.01
N LEU A 46 2.28 1.19 -3.16
CA LEU A 46 0.99 0.58 -3.48
C LEU A 46 1.12 -0.94 -3.73
N LEU A 47 2.19 -1.40 -4.39
CA LEU A 47 2.53 -2.83 -4.56
C LEU A 47 2.71 -3.51 -3.19
N THR A 48 3.46 -2.88 -2.29
CA THR A 48 3.70 -3.37 -0.93
C THR A 48 2.39 -3.53 -0.15
N ALA A 49 1.50 -2.54 -0.23
CA ALA A 49 0.15 -2.63 0.32
C ALA A 49 -0.66 -3.74 -0.32
N GLY A 50 -0.58 -3.88 -1.65
CA GLY A 50 -1.24 -4.92 -2.42
C GLY A 50 -0.89 -6.33 -1.96
N VAL A 51 0.40 -6.62 -1.72
CA VAL A 51 0.85 -7.93 -1.18
C VAL A 51 0.18 -8.23 0.17
N MET A 52 0.24 -7.28 1.10
CA MET A 52 -0.34 -7.48 2.44
C MET A 52 -1.87 -7.62 2.39
N MET A 53 -2.54 -6.72 1.68
CA MET A 53 -4.01 -6.73 1.57
C MET A 53 -4.52 -7.92 0.75
N GLY A 54 -3.81 -8.33 -0.31
CA GLY A 54 -4.11 -9.55 -1.07
C GLY A 54 -4.07 -10.78 -0.18
N SER A 55 -3.09 -10.88 0.71
CA SER A 55 -2.99 -12.00 1.67
C SER A 55 -4.13 -12.08 2.69
N MET A 56 -4.98 -11.05 2.78
CA MET A 56 -6.18 -11.03 3.62
C MET A 56 -7.40 -11.65 2.92
N LEU A 57 -7.33 -11.88 1.61
CA LEU A 57 -8.37 -12.55 0.84
C LEU A 57 -8.48 -14.01 1.29
N LYS A 58 -9.67 -14.57 1.18
CA LYS A 58 -9.96 -15.93 1.69
C LYS A 58 -10.04 -16.98 0.58
N GLY A 59 -10.53 -16.60 -0.59
CA GLY A 59 -10.67 -17.49 -1.74
C GLY A 59 -9.41 -17.49 -2.60
N ASP A 60 -9.06 -18.65 -3.15
CA ASP A 60 -7.87 -18.79 -4.03
C ASP A 60 -8.00 -18.01 -5.34
N ASP A 61 -9.24 -17.80 -5.78
CA ASP A 61 -9.58 -17.06 -7.02
C ASP A 61 -9.97 -15.60 -6.75
N ASP A 62 -9.99 -15.19 -5.46
CA ASP A 62 -10.29 -13.81 -5.10
C ASP A 62 -9.20 -12.87 -5.61
N LEU A 63 -9.62 -11.70 -6.11
CA LEU A 63 -8.72 -10.65 -6.58
C LEU A 63 -8.97 -9.33 -5.85
N LEU A 64 -7.87 -8.67 -5.48
CA LEU A 64 -7.87 -7.32 -4.97
C LEU A 64 -7.30 -6.39 -6.04
N THR A 65 -7.98 -5.28 -6.31
CA THR A 65 -7.41 -4.18 -7.09
C THR A 65 -7.40 -2.90 -6.25
N LEU A 66 -6.21 -2.32 -6.10
CA LEU A 66 -5.99 -1.00 -5.53
C LEU A 66 -5.81 -0.01 -6.67
N GLN A 67 -6.63 1.02 -6.72
CA GLN A 67 -6.54 2.06 -7.73
C GLN A 67 -6.47 3.43 -7.07
N VAL A 68 -5.38 4.14 -7.34
CA VAL A 68 -5.19 5.54 -6.99
C VAL A 68 -5.40 6.36 -8.26
N ARG A 69 -6.28 7.36 -8.20
CA ARG A 69 -6.49 8.36 -9.25
C ARG A 69 -6.28 9.72 -8.64
N GLY A 70 -5.34 10.48 -9.20
CA GLY A 70 -5.00 11.80 -8.71
C GLY A 70 -4.85 12.83 -9.82
N ASP A 71 -4.87 14.10 -9.44
CA ASP A 71 -4.65 15.24 -10.34
C ASP A 71 -3.16 15.56 -10.53
N GLY A 72 -2.27 14.90 -9.79
CA GLY A 72 -0.83 15.02 -9.92
C GLY A 72 -0.30 14.41 -11.23
N PRO A 73 0.97 14.65 -11.57
CA PRO A 73 1.53 14.27 -12.88
C PRO A 73 1.59 12.76 -13.14
N VAL A 74 1.59 11.90 -12.10
CA VAL A 74 1.51 10.43 -12.26
C VAL A 74 0.14 9.99 -12.79
N ARG A 75 -0.91 10.80 -12.61
CA ARG A 75 -2.30 10.55 -13.01
C ARG A 75 -2.97 9.40 -12.28
N GLY A 76 -2.30 8.27 -12.14
CA GLY A 76 -2.88 7.13 -11.46
C GLY A 76 -1.89 5.98 -11.28
N LEU A 77 -2.24 5.12 -10.33
CA LEU A 77 -1.54 3.87 -10.02
C LEU A 77 -2.59 2.78 -9.93
N THR A 78 -2.30 1.62 -10.49
CA THR A 78 -3.17 0.45 -10.39
C THR A 78 -2.35 -0.76 -9.99
N VAL A 79 -2.80 -1.48 -8.96
CA VAL A 79 -2.17 -2.70 -8.45
C VAL A 79 -3.23 -3.77 -8.30
N THR A 80 -2.96 -4.98 -8.77
CA THR A 80 -3.81 -6.16 -8.57
C THR A 80 -3.04 -7.22 -7.82
N ALA A 81 -3.65 -7.82 -6.81
CA ALA A 81 -3.06 -8.85 -5.96
C ALA A 81 -4.06 -9.98 -5.69
N ASN A 82 -3.55 -11.17 -5.36
CA ASN A 82 -4.34 -12.33 -4.97
C ASN A 82 -3.93 -12.85 -3.58
N ALA A 83 -4.64 -13.87 -3.10
CA ALA A 83 -4.38 -14.50 -1.80
C ALA A 83 -3.01 -15.21 -1.71
N LYS A 84 -2.41 -15.54 -2.84
CA LYS A 84 -1.12 -16.27 -2.93
C LYS A 84 0.10 -15.35 -2.82
N GLY A 85 -0.11 -14.03 -2.69
CA GLY A 85 0.95 -13.04 -2.62
C GLY A 85 1.50 -12.63 -3.99
N GLU A 86 0.86 -13.06 -5.07
CA GLU A 86 1.18 -12.59 -6.41
C GLU A 86 0.58 -11.19 -6.59
N VAL A 87 1.42 -10.26 -7.07
CA VAL A 87 1.02 -8.87 -7.26
C VAL A 87 1.64 -8.30 -8.51
N LYS A 88 0.88 -7.48 -9.20
CA LYS A 88 1.34 -6.69 -10.36
C LYS A 88 0.71 -5.32 -10.34
N GLY A 89 1.35 -4.37 -10.99
CA GLY A 89 0.81 -3.01 -11.06
C GLY A 89 1.60 -2.12 -11.99
N TYR A 90 1.03 -0.96 -12.28
CA TYR A 90 1.63 0.04 -13.15
C TYR A 90 1.21 1.45 -12.75
N ALA A 91 1.98 2.44 -13.23
CA ALA A 91 1.65 3.84 -13.19
C ALA A 91 1.17 4.33 -14.56
N THR A 92 0.19 5.23 -14.59
CA THR A 92 -0.32 5.80 -15.85
C THR A 92 0.75 6.61 -16.56
N VAL A 93 1.54 7.38 -15.81
CA VAL A 93 2.70 8.12 -16.32
C VAL A 93 3.93 7.65 -15.54
N PRO A 94 4.82 6.83 -16.14
CA PRO A 94 5.93 6.19 -15.42
C PRO A 94 7.16 7.05 -15.21
N ASP A 95 7.36 8.11 -15.98
CA ASP A 95 8.61 8.86 -16.12
C ASP A 95 8.55 10.29 -15.52
N VAL A 96 7.66 10.50 -14.57
CA VAL A 96 7.51 11.80 -13.88
C VAL A 96 8.77 12.15 -13.10
N ILE A 97 9.24 13.39 -13.24
CA ILE A 97 10.36 13.94 -12.46
C ILE A 97 9.87 15.14 -11.67
N LEU A 98 10.07 15.10 -10.36
CA LEU A 98 9.77 16.18 -9.44
C LEU A 98 10.99 16.50 -8.56
N PRO A 99 11.14 17.75 -8.12
CA PRO A 99 12.13 18.08 -7.11
C PRO A 99 11.80 17.37 -5.79
N ALA A 100 12.81 17.22 -4.94
CA ALA A 100 12.58 16.73 -3.58
C ALA A 100 11.61 17.66 -2.83
N ASN A 101 10.80 17.07 -1.95
CA ASN A 101 9.93 17.83 -1.07
C ASN A 101 10.73 18.65 -0.02
N ALA A 102 10.03 19.45 0.78
CA ALA A 102 10.65 20.30 1.82
C ALA A 102 11.50 19.51 2.87
N LYS A 103 11.29 18.19 2.97
CA LYS A 103 12.07 17.29 3.84
C LYS A 103 13.24 16.61 3.11
N GLY A 104 13.54 17.00 1.88
CA GLY A 104 14.61 16.40 1.07
C GLY A 104 14.30 14.97 0.59
N LYS A 105 13.03 14.56 0.58
CA LYS A 105 12.58 13.22 0.16
C LYS A 105 11.88 13.29 -1.20
N LEU A 106 11.72 12.14 -1.85
CA LEU A 106 10.88 12.01 -3.03
C LEU A 106 9.46 12.50 -2.73
N ASP A 107 8.94 13.39 -3.55
CA ASP A 107 7.63 14.02 -3.36
C ASP A 107 6.50 13.15 -3.94
N VAL A 108 6.21 12.04 -3.25
CA VAL A 108 5.16 11.09 -3.68
C VAL A 108 3.79 11.76 -3.63
N GLY A 109 3.50 12.51 -2.56
CA GLY A 109 2.24 13.25 -2.44
C GLY A 109 2.03 14.23 -3.58
N GLY A 110 3.06 15.01 -3.95
CA GLY A 110 3.01 15.91 -5.11
C GLY A 110 2.89 15.18 -6.44
N ALA A 111 3.51 14.00 -6.57
CA ALA A 111 3.40 13.17 -7.78
C ALA A 111 1.99 12.61 -7.98
N VAL A 112 1.32 12.21 -6.91
CA VAL A 112 -0.05 11.65 -6.92
C VAL A 112 -1.10 12.77 -6.96
N GLY A 113 -0.93 13.80 -6.15
CA GLY A 113 -1.87 14.91 -6.04
C GLY A 113 -3.13 14.57 -5.24
N ARG A 114 -4.19 15.35 -5.44
CA ARG A 114 -5.51 15.13 -4.84
C ARG A 114 -6.31 14.17 -5.69
N GLY A 115 -7.16 13.35 -5.06
CA GLY A 115 -7.95 12.39 -5.81
C GLY A 115 -8.59 11.35 -4.94
N THR A 116 -8.66 10.11 -5.43
CA THR A 116 -9.35 9.01 -4.78
C THR A 116 -8.50 7.75 -4.74
N LEU A 117 -8.67 6.98 -3.66
CA LEU A 117 -8.25 5.60 -3.51
C LEU A 117 -9.48 4.71 -3.60
N SER A 118 -9.47 3.76 -4.54
CA SER A 118 -10.49 2.71 -4.67
C SER A 118 -9.87 1.35 -4.34
N VAL A 119 -10.58 0.59 -3.51
CA VAL A 119 -10.25 -0.79 -3.16
C VAL A 119 -11.36 -1.68 -3.70
N ILE A 120 -11.04 -2.49 -4.69
CA ILE A 120 -11.98 -3.34 -5.41
C ILE A 120 -11.65 -4.79 -5.07
N ARG A 121 -12.65 -5.53 -4.55
CA ARG A 121 -12.52 -6.96 -4.25
C ARG A 121 -13.48 -7.74 -5.14
N ASP A 122 -12.90 -8.51 -6.05
CA ASP A 122 -13.63 -9.50 -6.83
C ASP A 122 -13.57 -10.83 -6.06
N LEU A 123 -14.71 -11.22 -5.51
CA LEU A 123 -14.89 -12.43 -4.71
C LEU A 123 -15.70 -13.50 -5.48
N GLY A 124 -15.73 -13.42 -6.81
CA GLY A 124 -16.52 -14.31 -7.66
C GLY A 124 -18.05 -14.09 -7.56
N LEU A 125 -18.47 -12.96 -7.00
CA LEU A 125 -19.88 -12.57 -6.94
C LEU A 125 -20.29 -11.84 -8.23
N LYS A 126 -21.61 -11.64 -8.41
CA LYS A 126 -22.15 -10.96 -9.59
C LYS A 126 -21.54 -9.58 -9.83
N GLU A 127 -21.22 -8.86 -8.76
CA GLU A 127 -20.56 -7.56 -8.80
C GLU A 127 -19.44 -7.53 -7.75
N PRO A 128 -18.29 -6.91 -8.05
CA PRO A 128 -17.22 -6.75 -7.09
C PRO A 128 -17.63 -5.77 -5.99
N TYR A 129 -17.08 -5.98 -4.79
CA TYR A 129 -17.17 -4.98 -3.72
C TYR A 129 -16.21 -3.83 -4.01
N VAL A 130 -16.69 -2.60 -3.93
CA VAL A 130 -15.88 -1.39 -4.16
C VAL A 130 -15.98 -0.46 -2.95
N GLY A 131 -14.85 -0.27 -2.26
CA GLY A 131 -14.69 0.80 -1.27
C GLY A 131 -13.91 1.95 -1.90
N GLN A 132 -14.33 3.20 -1.66
CA GLN A 132 -13.64 4.38 -2.19
C GLN A 132 -13.57 5.49 -1.14
N THR A 133 -12.42 6.15 -1.07
CA THR A 133 -12.18 7.32 -0.20
C THR A 133 -11.40 8.40 -0.94
N ALA A 134 -11.53 9.64 -0.48
CA ALA A 134 -10.63 10.71 -0.91
C ALA A 134 -9.21 10.43 -0.41
N LEU A 135 -8.21 10.82 -1.19
CA LEU A 135 -6.82 10.85 -0.73
C LEU A 135 -6.64 11.93 0.32
N VAL A 136 -5.91 11.61 1.39
CA VAL A 136 -5.61 12.54 2.50
C VAL A 136 -4.30 13.28 2.23
N THR A 137 -3.26 12.53 1.85
CA THR A 137 -1.92 13.08 1.61
C THR A 137 -1.34 12.71 0.24
N GLY A 138 -1.84 11.65 -0.40
CA GLY A 138 -1.23 11.06 -1.59
C GLY A 138 0.07 10.27 -1.30
N GLU A 139 0.47 10.13 -0.04
CA GLU A 139 1.65 9.34 0.39
C GLU A 139 1.37 7.84 0.47
N ILE A 140 0.18 7.39 0.09
CA ILE A 140 -0.33 6.01 0.04
C ILE A 140 -0.56 5.40 1.42
N GLY A 141 0.41 5.46 2.34
CA GLY A 141 0.27 4.89 3.69
C GLY A 141 -0.82 5.57 4.50
N ASP A 142 -0.82 6.89 4.56
CA ASP A 142 -1.84 7.69 5.24
C ASP A 142 -3.22 7.50 4.60
N ASP A 143 -3.25 7.41 3.26
CA ASP A 143 -4.48 7.23 2.48
C ASP A 143 -5.13 5.87 2.79
N LEU A 144 -4.33 4.80 2.91
CA LEU A 144 -4.80 3.48 3.32
C LEU A 144 -5.21 3.42 4.79
N THR A 145 -4.50 4.11 5.67
CA THR A 145 -4.89 4.24 7.08
C THR A 145 -6.28 4.87 7.19
N SER A 146 -6.50 5.96 6.45
CA SER A 146 -7.81 6.61 6.36
C SER A 146 -8.88 5.70 5.76
N TYR A 147 -8.55 4.98 4.69
CA TYR A 147 -9.47 4.02 4.06
C TYR A 147 -9.94 2.94 5.04
N PHE A 148 -9.01 2.31 5.77
CA PHE A 148 -9.37 1.29 6.75
C PHE A 148 -10.28 1.83 7.85
N ALA A 149 -10.02 3.03 8.33
CA ALA A 149 -10.83 3.65 9.38
C ALA A 149 -12.23 4.03 8.88
N THR A 150 -12.34 4.62 7.69
CA THR A 150 -13.59 5.22 7.20
C THR A 150 -14.45 4.25 6.39
N SER A 151 -13.87 3.41 5.54
CA SER A 151 -14.59 2.46 4.71
C SER A 151 -14.75 1.08 5.34
N GLU A 152 -13.75 0.59 6.06
CA GLU A 152 -13.80 -0.75 6.65
C GLU A 152 -14.07 -0.71 8.15
N GLN A 153 -14.13 0.47 8.75
CA GLN A 153 -14.33 0.66 10.19
C GLN A 153 -13.35 -0.18 11.03
N THR A 154 -12.14 -0.35 10.50
CA THR A 154 -11.07 -1.12 11.11
C THR A 154 -9.92 -0.19 11.45
N PRO A 155 -9.75 0.22 12.71
CA PRO A 155 -8.63 1.07 13.11
C PRO A 155 -7.31 0.39 12.75
N SER A 156 -6.49 1.09 11.98
CA SER A 156 -5.27 0.53 11.40
C SER A 156 -4.13 1.55 11.42
N SER A 157 -2.90 1.03 11.51
CA SER A 157 -1.69 1.79 11.25
C SER A 157 -0.99 1.17 10.04
N VAL A 158 -0.71 1.98 9.03
CA VAL A 158 -0.07 1.54 7.79
C VAL A 158 1.23 2.31 7.59
N GLY A 159 2.35 1.59 7.55
CA GLY A 159 3.65 2.14 7.21
C GLY A 159 4.17 1.53 5.91
N LEU A 160 4.52 2.37 4.94
CA LEU A 160 5.03 1.95 3.63
C LEU A 160 6.28 2.76 3.30
N GLY A 161 7.32 2.10 2.80
CA GLY A 161 8.57 2.75 2.45
C GLY A 161 9.22 2.16 1.21
N VAL A 162 9.77 3.05 0.39
CA VAL A 162 10.65 2.70 -0.73
C VAL A 162 11.82 3.68 -0.68
N LEU A 163 13.02 3.16 -0.58
CA LEU A 163 14.26 3.92 -0.62
C LEU A 163 15.00 3.63 -1.92
N MET A 164 15.28 4.69 -2.67
CA MET A 164 15.96 4.62 -3.96
C MET A 164 17.45 4.94 -3.83
N GLU A 165 18.29 4.28 -4.61
CA GLU A 165 19.67 4.70 -4.85
C GLU A 165 19.71 5.85 -5.88
N LYS A 166 20.82 6.57 -5.89
CA LYS A 166 21.06 7.63 -6.89
C LYS A 166 21.10 7.13 -8.33
N THR A 167 21.32 5.83 -8.51
CA THR A 167 21.35 5.12 -9.79
C THR A 167 19.95 4.72 -10.29
N ASN A 168 18.88 5.18 -9.65
CA ASN A 168 17.50 4.77 -9.91
C ASN A 168 17.27 3.26 -9.75
N THR A 169 17.90 2.65 -8.75
CA THR A 169 17.63 1.27 -8.32
C THR A 169 17.02 1.26 -6.93
N VAL A 170 16.25 0.24 -6.59
CA VAL A 170 15.62 0.11 -5.28
C VAL A 170 16.64 -0.39 -4.26
N ARG A 171 16.95 0.43 -3.27
CA ARG A 171 17.83 0.05 -2.14
C ARG A 171 17.11 -0.85 -1.16
N CYS A 172 15.92 -0.43 -0.70
CA CYS A 172 15.00 -1.21 0.12
C CYS A 172 13.57 -0.76 -0.09
N ALA A 173 12.66 -1.70 0.08
CA ALA A 173 11.22 -1.47 0.07
C ALA A 173 10.55 -2.44 1.03
N GLY A 174 9.44 -2.02 1.61
CA GLY A 174 8.66 -2.83 2.53
C GLY A 174 7.61 -2.00 3.26
N GLY A 175 6.93 -2.65 4.19
CA GLY A 175 5.91 -1.98 4.97
C GLY A 175 5.25 -2.90 5.98
N PHE A 176 4.30 -2.33 6.71
CA PHE A 176 3.49 -3.06 7.66
C PHE A 176 2.05 -2.54 7.66
N ILE A 177 1.14 -3.39 8.09
CA ILE A 177 -0.24 -3.05 8.45
C ILE A 177 -0.50 -3.66 9.83
N ILE A 178 -0.90 -2.84 10.79
CA ILE A 178 -1.36 -3.28 12.12
C ILE A 178 -2.81 -2.89 12.24
N GLN A 179 -3.66 -3.83 12.66
CA GLN A 179 -5.11 -3.63 12.74
C GLN A 179 -5.65 -4.08 14.09
N LEU A 180 -6.55 -3.28 14.64
CA LEU A 180 -7.36 -3.65 15.78
C LEU A 180 -8.55 -4.49 15.31
N MET A 181 -8.78 -5.62 15.96
CA MET A 181 -9.94 -6.44 15.69
C MET A 181 -11.18 -5.89 16.41
N PRO A 182 -12.39 -6.23 15.96
CA PRO A 182 -13.60 -5.83 16.67
C PRO A 182 -13.55 -6.21 18.15
N PHE A 183 -14.03 -5.31 19.02
CA PHE A 183 -14.09 -5.49 20.48
C PHE A 183 -12.72 -5.58 21.17
N THR A 184 -11.68 -4.96 20.59
CA THR A 184 -10.37 -4.84 21.25
C THR A 184 -10.49 -4.07 22.57
N ASP A 185 -9.91 -4.62 23.64
CA ASP A 185 -9.89 -3.99 24.96
C ASP A 185 -9.13 -2.66 24.94
N GLU A 186 -9.66 -1.64 25.64
CA GLU A 186 -9.05 -0.31 25.72
C GLU A 186 -7.60 -0.35 26.24
N LYS A 187 -7.31 -1.23 27.18
CA LYS A 187 -5.93 -1.45 27.69
C LYS A 187 -4.94 -1.90 26.61
N VAL A 188 -5.42 -2.66 25.61
CA VAL A 188 -4.60 -3.10 24.48
C VAL A 188 -4.32 -1.92 23.56
N ILE A 189 -5.33 -1.07 23.31
CA ILE A 189 -5.19 0.15 22.50
C ILE A 189 -4.17 1.09 23.14
N GLU A 190 -4.34 1.41 24.43
CA GLU A 190 -3.40 2.26 25.18
C GLU A 190 -1.97 1.72 25.19
N ALA A 191 -1.80 0.40 25.25
CA ALA A 191 -0.46 -0.23 25.22
C ALA A 191 0.22 -0.09 23.86
N LEU A 192 -0.54 -0.07 22.77
CA LEU A 192 -0.03 0.15 21.41
C LEU A 192 0.31 1.62 21.15
N GLU A 193 -0.47 2.56 21.67
CA GLU A 193 -0.25 4.00 21.49
C GLU A 193 0.99 4.53 22.25
N LYS A 194 1.42 3.83 23.30
CA LYS A 194 2.61 4.17 24.09
C LYS A 194 3.95 3.75 23.46
N LYS A 195 3.94 3.05 22.34
CA LYS A 195 5.14 2.57 21.60
C LYS A 195 5.35 3.31 20.30
#